data_55da104756c4d3a19733a4d051ea5be8
#
_entry.id   55da104756c4d3a19733a4d051ea5be8
#
_cell.length_a   1.000
_cell.length_b   1.000
_cell.length_c   1.000
_cell.angle_alpha   90.00
_cell.angle_beta   90.00
_cell.angle_gamma   90.00
#
_symmetry.space_group_name_H-M   'P 1'
#
loop_
_entity.id
_entity.type
_entity.pdbx_description
1 polymer ?
#
loop_
_entity_poly.entity_id
_entity_poly.type
_entity_poly.pdbx_seq_one_letter_code
_entity_poly.pdbx_strand_id
1 'polypeptide(L)'
;MNRPAIMVAALCFAGAVSSYSQSVILLPIVGRLPDYLDTSRDNASWVITATLLVAVVALPTGGRLADLFGKRRVITVALSTLLVGSIVCALSDSLAPLLVGRALQGVTLVVIPVGVSLLRDILPAERVPGAIATMGASLGLGGAVGLPIAAWIPQHYDWHVLFWVSTGLAALALTLVSTRIPESPLRAKGTVDVIGTIGLAVGLTALLLVISKGRVWGWTGGVTIGLAVTCVVALIAWATYELRCSSPLVNLRLAARPVILATNLVSILIGFTLLGMLLVSPYLMQLPRIPGLAEHGMGQSVVAAGLWVAPAGFAMLAMSPVSARLTRSIGPKATLLTGTAVMGSGYLFVVIWMNAPWQIMTGVTITFAGLGIAYAAMLGLIMASVPVGETAAANGLNSLMRSIGTSTASAVTVAVLAASTVTVGGRTFPTREAFELVYLIGVVAAAIGVVLITLIPGRRTAPTTRGRVPAPVTR
;
A
#
# COMPACT_ATOMS: atom_id res chain seq x y z
N MET A 1 5.83 -25.01 -17.01
CA MET A 1 6.26 -23.64 -16.60
C MET A 1 7.73 -23.66 -16.20
N ASN A 2 8.55 -22.75 -16.73
CA ASN A 2 9.96 -22.62 -16.34
C ASN A 2 10.07 -22.24 -14.85
N ARG A 3 11.07 -22.79 -14.12
CA ARG A 3 11.31 -22.49 -12.69
C ARG A 3 11.17 -21.00 -12.31
N PRO A 4 11.76 -20.03 -13.06
CA PRO A 4 11.59 -18.60 -12.79
C PRO A 4 10.13 -18.10 -12.84
N ALA A 5 9.33 -18.59 -13.76
CA ALA A 5 7.92 -18.19 -13.87
C ALA A 5 7.08 -18.69 -12.69
N ILE A 6 7.38 -19.89 -12.17
CA ILE A 6 6.74 -20.44 -10.98
C ILE A 6 7.08 -19.58 -9.76
N MET A 7 8.35 -19.17 -9.61
CA MET A 7 8.78 -18.32 -8.49
C MET A 7 8.09 -16.96 -8.50
N VAL A 8 8.02 -16.30 -9.66
CA VAL A 8 7.31 -15.03 -9.81
C VAL A 8 5.82 -15.21 -9.46
N ALA A 9 5.17 -16.23 -10.02
CA ALA A 9 3.75 -16.50 -9.77
C ALA A 9 3.46 -16.77 -8.29
N ALA A 10 4.29 -17.56 -7.60
CA ALA A 10 4.12 -17.88 -6.18
C ALA A 10 4.28 -16.64 -5.28
N LEU A 11 5.27 -15.77 -5.56
CA LEU A 11 5.44 -14.53 -4.80
C LEU A 11 4.34 -13.50 -5.10
N CYS A 12 3.92 -13.37 -6.36
CA CYS A 12 2.80 -12.51 -6.74
C CYS A 12 1.48 -12.99 -6.11
N PHE A 13 1.27 -14.32 -6.04
CA PHE A 13 0.13 -14.88 -5.33
C PHE A 13 0.18 -14.53 -3.84
N ALA A 14 1.32 -14.68 -3.18
CA ALA A 14 1.49 -14.27 -1.77
C ALA A 14 1.23 -12.77 -1.57
N GLY A 15 1.69 -11.92 -2.49
CA GLY A 15 1.40 -10.48 -2.49
C GLY A 15 -0.09 -10.17 -2.67
N ALA A 16 -0.77 -10.87 -3.59
CA ALA A 16 -2.21 -10.72 -3.80
C ALA A 16 -3.02 -11.18 -2.58
N VAL A 17 -2.61 -12.28 -1.92
CA VAL A 17 -3.25 -12.76 -0.67
C VAL A 17 -3.07 -11.76 0.46
N SER A 18 -1.86 -11.18 0.61
CA SER A 18 -1.61 -10.10 1.57
C SER A 18 -2.53 -8.90 1.32
N SER A 19 -2.66 -8.48 0.06
CA SER A 19 -3.55 -7.36 -0.34
C SER A 19 -5.02 -7.69 -0.14
N TYR A 20 -5.46 -8.91 -0.48
CA TYR A 20 -6.81 -9.41 -0.24
C TYR A 20 -7.18 -9.29 1.24
N SER A 21 -6.32 -9.80 2.14
CA SER A 21 -6.55 -9.76 3.58
C SER A 21 -6.73 -8.33 4.13
N GLN A 22 -6.07 -7.33 3.52
CA GLN A 22 -6.26 -5.93 3.89
C GLN A 22 -7.58 -5.36 3.37
N SER A 23 -8.02 -5.78 2.18
CA SER A 23 -9.21 -5.26 1.50
C SER A 23 -10.51 -5.79 2.09
N VAL A 24 -10.50 -7.01 2.64
CA VAL A 24 -11.69 -7.74 3.13
C VAL A 24 -12.49 -6.95 4.16
N ILE A 25 -11.88 -6.09 4.96
CA ILE A 25 -12.57 -5.36 6.05
C ILE A 25 -12.88 -3.90 5.68
N LEU A 26 -12.24 -3.34 4.64
CA LEU A 26 -12.23 -1.89 4.43
C LEU A 26 -13.60 -1.25 4.17
N LEU A 27 -14.58 -1.94 3.61
CA LEU A 27 -15.84 -1.28 3.23
C LEU A 27 -17.13 -2.02 3.65
N PRO A 28 -17.28 -3.35 3.47
CA PRO A 28 -18.59 -3.96 3.69
C PRO A 28 -18.88 -4.28 5.15
N ILE A 29 -17.85 -4.57 5.95
CA ILE A 29 -18.02 -5.12 7.30
C ILE A 29 -17.90 -4.04 8.38
N VAL A 30 -17.01 -3.06 8.24
CA VAL A 30 -16.75 -2.06 9.29
C VAL A 30 -18.01 -1.31 9.69
N GLY A 31 -18.90 -1.04 8.75
CA GLY A 31 -20.18 -0.40 9.04
C GLY A 31 -21.16 -1.26 9.85
N ARG A 32 -21.01 -2.59 9.80
CA ARG A 32 -21.86 -3.56 10.51
C ARG A 32 -21.17 -4.20 11.73
N LEU A 33 -19.86 -4.01 11.89
CA LEU A 33 -19.13 -4.54 13.05
C LEU A 33 -19.72 -4.11 14.40
N PRO A 34 -20.23 -2.88 14.59
CA PRO A 34 -20.91 -2.51 15.81
C PRO A 34 -22.06 -3.43 16.16
N ASP A 35 -22.85 -3.82 15.14
CA ASP A 35 -24.01 -4.69 15.31
C ASP A 35 -23.60 -6.15 15.56
N TYR A 36 -22.53 -6.63 14.86
CA TYR A 36 -22.02 -8.00 14.99
C TYR A 36 -21.31 -8.28 16.33
N LEU A 37 -20.63 -7.26 16.88
CA LEU A 37 -19.78 -7.41 18.07
C LEU A 37 -20.34 -6.71 19.31
N ASP A 38 -21.57 -6.21 19.22
CA ASP A 38 -22.22 -5.42 20.30
C ASP A 38 -21.29 -4.35 20.88
N THR A 39 -20.72 -3.51 19.99
CA THR A 39 -19.71 -2.52 20.34
C THR A 39 -19.98 -1.16 19.71
N SER A 40 -19.31 -0.11 20.18
CA SER A 40 -19.41 1.22 19.59
C SER A 40 -18.72 1.31 18.23
N ARG A 41 -19.15 2.25 17.37
CA ARG A 41 -18.50 2.54 16.08
C ARG A 41 -17.03 2.91 16.25
N ASP A 42 -16.68 3.61 17.34
CA ASP A 42 -15.30 3.98 17.63
C ASP A 42 -14.44 2.77 17.95
N ASN A 43 -14.97 1.82 18.72
CA ASN A 43 -14.30 0.57 19.03
C ASN A 43 -14.15 -0.30 17.76
N ALA A 44 -15.19 -0.41 16.93
CA ALA A 44 -15.12 -1.14 15.67
C ALA A 44 -14.03 -0.60 14.72
N SER A 45 -13.78 0.72 14.72
CA SER A 45 -12.73 1.34 13.92
C SER A 45 -11.31 0.89 14.29
N TRP A 46 -11.10 0.37 15.51
CA TRP A 46 -9.82 -0.19 15.92
C TRP A 46 -9.42 -1.43 15.12
N VAL A 47 -10.37 -2.13 14.52
CA VAL A 47 -10.12 -3.31 13.67
C VAL A 47 -9.25 -2.95 12.46
N ILE A 48 -9.43 -1.77 11.88
CA ILE A 48 -8.56 -1.25 10.82
C ILE A 48 -7.27 -0.71 11.43
N THR A 49 -7.38 0.11 12.50
CA THR A 49 -6.25 0.79 13.11
C THR A 49 -5.20 -0.20 13.63
N ALA A 50 -5.61 -1.29 14.30
CA ALA A 50 -4.70 -2.32 14.80
C ALA A 50 -3.81 -2.92 13.70
N THR A 51 -4.39 -3.21 12.55
CA THR A 51 -3.64 -3.73 11.40
C THR A 51 -2.60 -2.72 10.91
N LEU A 52 -3.00 -1.45 10.77
CA LEU A 52 -2.12 -0.38 10.29
C LEU A 52 -0.99 -0.08 11.30
N LEU A 53 -1.27 -0.10 12.60
CA LEU A 53 -0.26 0.12 13.63
C LEU A 53 0.86 -0.92 13.58
N VAL A 54 0.50 -2.20 13.43
CA VAL A 54 1.49 -3.26 13.28
C VAL A 54 2.21 -3.15 11.94
N ALA A 55 1.50 -2.86 10.86
CA ALA A 55 2.08 -2.74 9.53
C ALA A 55 3.16 -1.66 9.45
N VAL A 56 2.95 -0.50 10.09
CA VAL A 56 3.88 0.63 10.06
C VAL A 56 5.20 0.28 10.74
N VAL A 57 5.16 -0.52 11.81
CA VAL A 57 6.35 -1.03 12.49
C VAL A 57 6.98 -2.18 11.71
N ALA A 58 6.14 -3.09 11.19
CA ALA A 58 6.59 -4.29 10.48
C ALA A 58 7.30 -3.96 9.17
N LEU A 59 6.88 -2.93 8.43
CA LEU A 59 7.45 -2.60 7.12
C LEU A 59 8.96 -2.30 7.17
N PRO A 60 9.46 -1.34 7.96
CA PRO A 60 10.90 -1.06 8.03
C PRO A 60 11.66 -2.19 8.76
N THR A 61 11.09 -2.70 9.87
CA THR A 61 11.71 -3.76 10.66
C THR A 61 11.80 -5.07 9.85
N GLY A 62 10.73 -5.48 9.21
CA GLY A 62 10.67 -6.68 8.38
C GLY A 62 11.61 -6.59 7.17
N GLY A 63 11.74 -5.41 6.56
CA GLY A 63 12.74 -5.17 5.52
C GLY A 63 14.16 -5.40 6.01
N ARG A 64 14.53 -4.84 7.16
CA ARG A 64 15.85 -5.02 7.78
C ARG A 64 16.10 -6.47 8.20
N LEU A 65 15.13 -7.10 8.85
CA LEU A 65 15.19 -8.51 9.22
C LEU A 65 15.37 -9.42 7.98
N ALA A 66 14.72 -9.10 6.87
CA ALA A 66 14.84 -9.83 5.62
C ALA A 66 16.25 -9.74 5.03
N ASP A 67 16.87 -8.56 5.08
CA ASP A 67 18.25 -8.37 4.62
C ASP A 67 19.26 -9.10 5.54
N LEU A 68 19.02 -9.17 6.86
CA LEU A 68 19.90 -9.84 7.82
C LEU A 68 19.74 -11.36 7.86
N PHE A 69 18.49 -11.84 7.99
CA PHE A 69 18.21 -13.26 8.29
C PHE A 69 17.74 -14.07 7.09
N GLY A 70 17.40 -13.41 6.00
CA GLY A 70 16.94 -14.05 4.77
C GLY A 70 15.52 -13.64 4.39
N LYS A 71 15.36 -13.33 3.12
CA LYS A 71 14.13 -12.74 2.57
C LYS A 71 12.97 -13.72 2.52
N ARG A 72 13.24 -14.97 2.10
CA ARG A 72 12.23 -16.03 2.11
C ARG A 72 11.76 -16.32 3.53
N ARG A 73 12.67 -16.40 4.52
CA ARG A 73 12.31 -16.67 5.92
C ARG A 73 11.34 -15.62 6.45
N VAL A 74 11.62 -14.35 6.21
CA VAL A 74 10.74 -13.26 6.68
C VAL A 74 9.38 -13.31 5.98
N ILE A 75 9.31 -13.59 4.67
CA ILE A 75 8.04 -13.79 3.95
C ILE A 75 7.27 -14.98 4.55
N THR A 76 7.96 -16.10 4.84
CA THR A 76 7.33 -17.28 5.45
C THR A 76 6.75 -16.95 6.82
N VAL A 77 7.49 -16.25 7.69
CA VAL A 77 6.98 -15.79 9.00
C VAL A 77 5.77 -14.87 8.80
N ALA A 78 5.83 -13.90 7.90
CA ALA A 78 4.72 -12.99 7.63
C ALA A 78 3.47 -13.72 7.13
N LEU A 79 3.61 -14.74 6.30
CA LEU A 79 2.48 -15.56 5.84
C LEU A 79 1.96 -16.49 6.97
N SER A 80 2.84 -16.96 7.86
CA SER A 80 2.43 -17.73 9.05
C SER A 80 1.62 -16.84 10.02
N THR A 81 2.05 -15.60 10.24
CA THR A 81 1.27 -14.65 11.06
C THR A 81 -0.08 -14.30 10.41
N LEU A 82 -0.15 -14.23 9.07
CA LEU A 82 -1.41 -14.08 8.35
C LEU A 82 -2.33 -15.28 8.59
N LEU A 83 -1.79 -16.49 8.46
CA LEU A 83 -2.55 -17.72 8.66
C LEU A 83 -3.14 -17.77 10.06
N VAL A 84 -2.29 -17.60 11.09
CA VAL A 84 -2.72 -17.60 12.50
C VAL A 84 -3.70 -16.46 12.78
N GLY A 85 -3.39 -15.24 12.32
CA GLY A 85 -4.27 -14.08 12.49
C GLY A 85 -5.63 -14.28 11.81
N SER A 86 -5.68 -14.92 10.64
CA SER A 86 -6.94 -15.22 9.95
C SER A 86 -7.76 -16.27 10.70
N ILE A 87 -7.13 -17.31 11.26
CA ILE A 87 -7.80 -18.30 12.10
C ILE A 87 -8.37 -17.63 13.36
N VAL A 88 -7.57 -16.79 14.04
CA VAL A 88 -8.04 -16.06 15.22
C VAL A 88 -9.24 -15.18 14.87
N CYS A 89 -9.20 -14.44 13.76
CA CYS A 89 -10.35 -13.64 13.31
C CYS A 89 -11.56 -14.52 12.95
N ALA A 90 -11.35 -15.68 12.34
CA ALA A 90 -12.42 -16.59 11.92
C ALA A 90 -13.13 -17.28 13.10
N LEU A 91 -12.51 -17.32 14.26
CA LEU A 91 -13.03 -17.89 15.50
C LEU A 91 -13.47 -16.83 16.52
N SER A 92 -13.45 -15.54 16.14
CA SER A 92 -13.65 -14.43 17.09
C SER A 92 -15.09 -13.93 17.05
N ASP A 93 -15.81 -14.11 18.15
CA ASP A 93 -17.15 -13.53 18.41
C ASP A 93 -17.10 -12.22 19.20
N SER A 94 -15.92 -11.70 19.49
CA SER A 94 -15.74 -10.45 20.26
C SER A 94 -14.60 -9.60 19.73
N LEU A 95 -14.61 -8.31 20.12
CA LEU A 95 -13.66 -7.32 19.60
C LEU A 95 -12.20 -7.64 19.92
N ALA A 96 -11.89 -8.07 21.15
CA ALA A 96 -10.50 -8.23 21.59
C ALA A 96 -9.71 -9.27 20.80
N PRO A 97 -10.17 -10.54 20.63
CA PRO A 97 -9.46 -11.50 19.79
C PRO A 97 -9.46 -11.08 18.31
N LEU A 98 -10.51 -10.42 17.82
CA LEU A 98 -10.52 -9.90 16.45
C LEU A 98 -9.40 -8.86 16.25
N LEU A 99 -9.16 -7.96 17.21
CA LEU A 99 -8.06 -7.00 17.16
C LEU A 99 -6.69 -7.69 17.13
N VAL A 100 -6.51 -8.74 17.95
CA VAL A 100 -5.27 -9.53 17.95
C VAL A 100 -5.04 -10.19 16.58
N GLY A 101 -6.05 -10.83 16.02
CA GLY A 101 -5.97 -11.45 14.70
C GLY A 101 -5.64 -10.42 13.61
N ARG A 102 -6.25 -9.24 13.66
CA ARG A 102 -5.99 -8.13 12.74
C ARG A 102 -4.57 -7.55 12.89
N ALA A 103 -4.07 -7.44 14.11
CA ALA A 103 -2.70 -7.06 14.38
C ALA A 103 -1.70 -8.04 13.75
N LEU A 104 -1.92 -9.35 13.92
CA LEU A 104 -1.11 -10.39 13.28
C LEU A 104 -1.15 -10.30 11.74
N GLN A 105 -2.31 -10.06 11.16
CA GLN A 105 -2.45 -9.85 9.72
C GLN A 105 -1.67 -8.62 9.22
N GLY A 106 -1.47 -7.58 10.03
CA GLY A 106 -0.70 -6.38 9.69
C GLY A 106 0.76 -6.67 9.30
N VAL A 107 1.37 -7.73 9.86
CA VAL A 107 2.74 -8.14 9.52
C VAL A 107 2.90 -8.49 8.05
N THR A 108 1.84 -8.95 7.37
CA THR A 108 1.93 -9.39 5.97
C THR A 108 2.21 -8.27 4.96
N LEU A 109 2.08 -6.99 5.35
CA LEU A 109 2.42 -5.89 4.44
C LEU A 109 3.89 -5.92 4.00
N VAL A 110 4.78 -6.62 4.72
CA VAL A 110 6.19 -6.81 4.34
C VAL A 110 6.36 -7.74 3.13
N VAL A 111 5.36 -8.57 2.79
CA VAL A 111 5.47 -9.59 1.72
C VAL A 111 5.80 -8.96 0.37
N ILE A 112 5.16 -7.86 0.01
CA ILE A 112 5.39 -7.20 -1.28
C ILE A 112 6.79 -6.56 -1.34
N PRO A 113 7.22 -5.67 -0.43
CA PRO A 113 8.53 -5.03 -0.53
C PRO A 113 9.69 -6.04 -0.39
N VAL A 114 9.56 -7.04 0.48
CA VAL A 114 10.57 -8.09 0.63
C VAL A 114 10.55 -9.03 -0.57
N GLY A 115 9.37 -9.38 -1.11
CA GLY A 115 9.21 -10.19 -2.31
C GLY A 115 9.85 -9.56 -3.55
N VAL A 116 9.69 -8.25 -3.73
CA VAL A 116 10.38 -7.48 -4.78
C VAL A 116 11.89 -7.59 -4.64
N SER A 117 12.42 -7.43 -3.42
CA SER A 117 13.83 -7.55 -3.14
C SER A 117 14.35 -8.98 -3.38
N LEU A 118 13.58 -9.99 -2.99
CA LEU A 118 13.90 -11.40 -3.22
C LEU A 118 13.93 -11.73 -4.72
N LEU A 119 12.95 -11.27 -5.50
CA LEU A 119 12.90 -11.49 -6.95
C LEU A 119 14.14 -10.90 -7.66
N ARG A 120 14.64 -9.76 -7.21
CA ARG A 120 15.89 -9.17 -7.73
C ARG A 120 17.08 -10.10 -7.49
N ASP A 121 17.13 -10.79 -6.34
CA ASP A 121 18.28 -11.60 -5.95
C ASP A 121 18.32 -12.97 -6.64
N ILE A 122 17.13 -13.52 -6.97
CA ILE A 122 17.01 -14.91 -7.48
C ILE A 122 16.74 -15.00 -8.99
N LEU A 123 16.45 -13.88 -9.66
CA LEU A 123 16.15 -13.87 -11.08
C LEU A 123 17.29 -13.30 -11.93
N PRO A 124 17.45 -13.76 -13.19
CA PRO A 124 18.32 -13.11 -14.16
C PRO A 124 17.92 -11.65 -14.38
N ALA A 125 18.92 -10.78 -14.62
CA ALA A 125 18.75 -9.32 -14.71
C ALA A 125 17.67 -8.89 -15.73
N GLU A 126 17.55 -9.61 -16.86
CA GLU A 126 16.59 -9.32 -17.93
C GLU A 126 15.13 -9.51 -17.49
N ARG A 127 14.88 -10.40 -16.51
CA ARG A 127 13.54 -10.72 -16.00
C ARG A 127 13.12 -9.87 -14.80
N VAL A 128 14.07 -9.26 -14.12
CA VAL A 128 13.83 -8.48 -12.88
C VAL A 128 12.81 -7.36 -13.09
N PRO A 129 12.87 -6.50 -14.13
CA PRO A 129 11.90 -5.41 -14.29
C PRO A 129 10.45 -5.91 -14.45
N GLY A 130 10.25 -6.98 -15.22
CA GLY A 130 8.93 -7.58 -15.39
C GLY A 130 8.40 -8.22 -14.09
N ALA A 131 9.27 -8.91 -13.34
CA ALA A 131 8.91 -9.54 -12.08
C ALA A 131 8.54 -8.51 -11.00
N ILE A 132 9.29 -7.41 -10.89
CA ILE A 132 8.98 -6.29 -9.99
C ILE A 132 7.62 -5.69 -10.35
N ALA A 133 7.39 -5.46 -11.64
CA ALA A 133 6.13 -4.88 -12.12
C ALA A 133 4.93 -5.79 -11.78
N THR A 134 5.06 -7.10 -12.00
CA THR A 134 4.00 -8.08 -11.66
C THR A 134 3.79 -8.19 -10.16
N MET A 135 4.87 -8.20 -9.37
CA MET A 135 4.79 -8.22 -7.90
C MET A 135 4.11 -6.96 -7.36
N GLY A 136 4.44 -5.78 -7.90
CA GLY A 136 3.76 -4.53 -7.55
C GLY A 136 2.27 -4.55 -7.91
N ALA A 137 1.94 -5.08 -9.09
CA ALA A 137 0.56 -5.17 -9.55
C ALA A 137 -0.30 -6.18 -8.75
N SER A 138 0.32 -7.12 -8.03
CA SER A 138 -0.40 -8.05 -7.15
C SER A 138 -1.18 -7.31 -6.04
N LEU A 139 -0.74 -6.11 -5.66
CA LEU A 139 -1.47 -5.21 -4.75
C LEU A 139 -2.87 -4.88 -5.29
N GLY A 140 -2.95 -4.49 -6.56
CA GLY A 140 -4.23 -4.17 -7.22
C GLY A 140 -5.12 -5.40 -7.41
N LEU A 141 -4.52 -6.54 -7.77
CA LEU A 141 -5.26 -7.79 -7.97
C LEU A 141 -5.94 -8.25 -6.68
N GLY A 142 -5.22 -8.22 -5.55
CA GLY A 142 -5.80 -8.58 -4.25
C GLY A 142 -6.97 -7.69 -3.86
N GLY A 143 -6.89 -6.38 -4.14
CA GLY A 143 -8.00 -5.43 -3.93
C GLY A 143 -9.18 -5.67 -4.89
N ALA A 144 -8.90 -5.87 -6.19
CA ALA A 144 -9.92 -6.09 -7.21
C ALA A 144 -10.80 -7.32 -6.95
N VAL A 145 -10.18 -8.40 -6.49
CA VAL A 145 -10.88 -9.64 -6.14
C VAL A 145 -11.45 -9.55 -4.72
N GLY A 146 -10.71 -8.93 -3.81
CA GLY A 146 -11.07 -8.86 -2.39
C GLY A 146 -12.33 -8.05 -2.12
N LEU A 147 -12.48 -6.88 -2.75
CA LEU A 147 -13.63 -6.00 -2.50
C LEU A 147 -14.98 -6.63 -2.88
N PRO A 148 -15.18 -7.19 -4.09
CA PRO A 148 -16.43 -7.87 -4.43
C PRO A 148 -16.72 -9.08 -3.53
N ILE A 149 -15.71 -9.90 -3.22
CA ILE A 149 -15.86 -11.05 -2.33
C ILE A 149 -16.24 -10.59 -0.92
N ALA A 150 -15.57 -9.56 -0.41
CA ALA A 150 -15.86 -9.00 0.90
C ALA A 150 -17.26 -8.37 0.98
N ALA A 151 -17.78 -7.89 -0.14
CA ALA A 151 -19.15 -7.38 -0.21
C ALA A 151 -20.21 -8.50 -0.34
N TRP A 152 -19.90 -9.57 -1.07
CA TRP A 152 -20.84 -10.63 -1.41
C TRP A 152 -21.02 -11.66 -0.27
N ILE A 153 -19.94 -12.07 0.39
CA ILE A 153 -19.98 -13.11 1.43
C ILE A 153 -20.92 -12.73 2.58
N PRO A 154 -20.85 -11.53 3.21
CA PRO A 154 -21.71 -11.21 4.34
C PRO A 154 -23.18 -11.01 4.00
N GLN A 155 -23.55 -11.03 2.71
CA GLN A 155 -24.95 -10.98 2.27
C GLN A 155 -25.57 -12.37 2.18
N HIS A 156 -24.76 -13.44 2.06
CA HIS A 156 -25.23 -14.80 1.82
C HIS A 156 -24.77 -15.80 2.89
N TYR A 157 -23.70 -15.46 3.60
CA TYR A 157 -23.05 -16.31 4.61
C TYR A 157 -22.69 -15.49 5.83
N ASP A 158 -22.29 -16.18 6.89
CA ASP A 158 -21.68 -15.58 8.05
C ASP A 158 -20.39 -14.82 7.68
N TRP A 159 -20.14 -13.66 8.32
CA TRP A 159 -19.00 -12.81 8.01
C TRP A 159 -17.64 -13.45 8.34
N HIS A 160 -17.59 -14.44 9.25
CA HIS A 160 -16.39 -15.21 9.57
C HIS A 160 -15.86 -16.00 8.37
N VAL A 161 -16.72 -16.34 7.39
CA VAL A 161 -16.30 -17.02 6.15
C VAL A 161 -15.23 -16.24 5.40
N LEU A 162 -15.22 -14.91 5.49
CA LEU A 162 -14.16 -14.07 4.90
C LEU A 162 -12.77 -14.40 5.44
N PHE A 163 -12.71 -14.66 6.74
CA PHE A 163 -11.44 -15.02 7.40
C PHE A 163 -11.05 -16.48 7.14
N TRP A 164 -12.04 -17.38 6.98
CA TRP A 164 -11.79 -18.76 6.54
C TRP A 164 -11.23 -18.79 5.11
N VAL A 165 -11.74 -17.96 4.20
CA VAL A 165 -11.15 -17.80 2.86
C VAL A 165 -9.73 -17.26 2.95
N SER A 166 -9.50 -16.24 3.78
CA SER A 166 -8.14 -15.72 4.03
C SER A 166 -7.21 -16.81 4.58
N THR A 167 -7.70 -17.67 5.47
CA THR A 167 -6.95 -18.80 6.04
C THR A 167 -6.52 -19.78 4.96
N GLY A 168 -7.44 -20.21 4.10
CA GLY A 168 -7.14 -21.12 2.99
C GLY A 168 -6.13 -20.53 1.99
N LEU A 169 -6.31 -19.26 1.63
CA LEU A 169 -5.38 -18.55 0.74
C LEU A 169 -4.00 -18.38 1.38
N ALA A 170 -3.94 -18.04 2.67
CA ALA A 170 -2.68 -17.91 3.41
C ALA A 170 -1.94 -19.25 3.52
N ALA A 171 -2.65 -20.35 3.80
CA ALA A 171 -2.06 -21.69 3.85
C ALA A 171 -1.47 -22.09 2.48
N LEU A 172 -2.18 -21.82 1.40
CA LEU A 172 -1.70 -22.07 0.03
C LEU A 172 -0.49 -21.22 -0.30
N ALA A 173 -0.53 -19.90 0.01
CA ALA A 173 0.60 -19.00 -0.21
C ALA A 173 1.84 -19.42 0.58
N LEU A 174 1.66 -19.78 1.86
CA LEU A 174 2.73 -20.28 2.73
C LEU A 174 3.35 -21.56 2.16
N THR A 175 2.55 -22.51 1.70
CA THR A 175 3.00 -23.75 1.09
C THR A 175 3.78 -23.47 -0.20
N LEU A 176 3.26 -22.62 -1.09
CA LEU A 176 3.93 -22.28 -2.34
C LEU A 176 5.28 -21.57 -2.09
N VAL A 177 5.33 -20.60 -1.18
CA VAL A 177 6.58 -19.90 -0.86
C VAL A 177 7.60 -20.83 -0.21
N SER A 178 7.18 -21.64 0.77
CA SER A 178 8.08 -22.53 1.49
C SER A 178 8.63 -23.68 0.62
N THR A 179 7.90 -24.13 -0.41
CA THR A 179 8.32 -25.27 -1.25
C THR A 179 8.95 -24.85 -2.58
N ARG A 180 8.57 -23.69 -3.15
CA ARG A 180 8.96 -23.30 -4.52
C ARG A 180 9.98 -22.18 -4.59
N ILE A 181 10.16 -21.41 -3.52
CA ILE A 181 11.03 -20.25 -3.52
C ILE A 181 12.35 -20.60 -2.83
N PRO A 182 13.51 -20.39 -3.49
CA PRO A 182 14.81 -20.51 -2.83
C PRO A 182 15.06 -19.32 -1.90
N GLU A 183 15.94 -19.49 -0.92
CA GLU A 183 16.40 -18.35 -0.11
C GLU A 183 17.32 -17.45 -0.93
N SER A 184 17.36 -16.15 -0.58
CA SER A 184 18.32 -15.21 -1.17
C SER A 184 19.75 -15.61 -0.77
N PRO A 185 20.70 -15.67 -1.72
CA PRO A 185 22.10 -15.89 -1.41
C PRO A 185 22.76 -14.66 -0.76
N LEU A 186 22.09 -13.51 -0.82
CA LEU A 186 22.63 -12.24 -0.37
C LEU A 186 22.09 -11.91 1.03
N ARG A 187 23.00 -11.49 1.92
CA ARG A 187 22.65 -11.04 3.28
C ARG A 187 23.42 -9.80 3.64
N ALA A 188 22.78 -8.90 4.37
CA ALA A 188 23.47 -7.77 4.99
C ALA A 188 24.33 -8.27 6.17
N LYS A 189 25.40 -7.54 6.45
CA LYS A 189 26.16 -7.68 7.70
C LYS A 189 25.58 -6.73 8.75
N GLY A 190 25.66 -7.10 10.00
CA GLY A 190 25.23 -6.27 11.13
C GLY A 190 24.30 -6.99 12.10
N THR A 191 23.78 -6.25 13.05
CA THR A 191 22.87 -6.71 14.10
C THR A 191 21.50 -6.06 13.97
N VAL A 192 20.51 -6.58 14.70
CA VAL A 192 19.19 -5.97 14.81
C VAL A 192 19.28 -4.79 15.78
N ASP A 193 18.91 -3.63 15.30
CA ASP A 193 18.76 -2.44 16.14
C ASP A 193 17.42 -2.46 16.87
N VAL A 194 17.42 -3.01 18.08
CA VAL A 194 16.22 -3.11 18.92
C VAL A 194 15.79 -1.71 19.41
N ILE A 195 16.75 -0.86 19.80
CA ILE A 195 16.45 0.49 20.30
C ILE A 195 15.87 1.35 19.18
N GLY A 196 16.49 1.33 18.00
CA GLY A 196 15.97 2.00 16.82
C GLY A 196 14.57 1.49 16.43
N THR A 197 14.34 0.17 16.53
CA THR A 197 13.01 -0.42 16.27
C THR A 197 11.96 0.09 17.22
N ILE A 198 12.24 0.13 18.53
CA ILE A 198 11.29 0.62 19.55
C ILE A 198 11.04 2.12 19.37
N GLY A 199 12.09 2.92 19.16
CA GLY A 199 11.96 4.37 18.97
C GLY A 199 11.10 4.71 17.75
N LEU A 200 11.35 4.02 16.61
CA LEU A 200 10.54 4.18 15.41
C LEU A 200 9.09 3.71 15.64
N ALA A 201 8.90 2.58 16.33
CA ALA A 201 7.58 2.05 16.65
C ALA A 201 6.75 3.04 17.48
N VAL A 202 7.34 3.62 18.52
CA VAL A 202 6.66 4.64 19.36
C VAL A 202 6.28 5.86 18.53
N GLY A 203 7.23 6.41 17.76
CA GLY A 203 6.98 7.60 16.95
C GLY A 203 5.91 7.40 15.89
N LEU A 204 5.98 6.28 15.15
CA LEU A 204 5.03 5.98 14.07
C LEU A 204 3.65 5.57 14.63
N THR A 205 3.60 4.84 15.73
CA THR A 205 2.33 4.53 16.41
C THR A 205 1.63 5.82 16.87
N ALA A 206 2.37 6.74 17.49
CA ALA A 206 1.83 8.03 17.88
C ALA A 206 1.33 8.83 16.69
N LEU A 207 2.11 8.87 15.58
CA LEU A 207 1.71 9.53 14.32
C LEU A 207 0.39 8.96 13.78
N LEU A 208 0.29 7.64 13.67
CA LEU A 208 -0.90 6.99 13.14
C LEU A 208 -2.12 7.18 14.04
N LEU A 209 -1.95 7.16 15.37
CA LEU A 209 -3.05 7.43 16.30
C LEU A 209 -3.55 8.85 16.17
N VAL A 210 -2.65 9.84 16.06
CA VAL A 210 -3.05 11.24 15.80
C VAL A 210 -3.87 11.32 14.50
N ILE A 211 -3.38 10.73 13.40
CA ILE A 211 -4.05 10.79 12.11
C ILE A 211 -5.39 10.04 12.13
N SER A 212 -5.45 8.84 12.73
CA SER A 212 -6.63 7.97 12.68
C SER A 212 -7.70 8.33 13.71
N LYS A 213 -7.31 8.84 14.88
CA LYS A 213 -8.19 9.07 16.02
C LYS A 213 -8.33 10.54 16.41
N GLY A 214 -7.52 11.44 15.86
CA GLY A 214 -7.52 12.86 16.22
C GLY A 214 -8.89 13.53 16.05
N ARG A 215 -9.70 13.09 15.08
CA ARG A 215 -11.09 13.57 14.93
C ARG A 215 -11.97 13.12 16.09
N VAL A 216 -11.85 11.87 16.53
CA VAL A 216 -12.67 11.28 17.59
C VAL A 216 -12.32 11.87 18.96
N TRP A 217 -11.01 12.02 19.22
CA TRP A 217 -10.51 12.59 20.47
C TRP A 217 -10.46 14.12 20.49
N GLY A 218 -10.78 14.76 19.33
CA GLY A 218 -10.64 16.18 19.11
C GLY A 218 -9.20 16.57 18.75
N TRP A 219 -9.01 17.35 17.70
CA TRP A 219 -7.68 17.80 17.24
C TRP A 219 -6.94 18.66 18.29
N THR A 220 -7.69 19.37 19.13
CA THR A 220 -7.18 20.18 20.26
C THR A 220 -7.25 19.45 21.61
N GLY A 221 -7.69 18.20 21.63
CA GLY A 221 -7.79 17.39 22.85
C GLY A 221 -6.41 17.03 23.41
N GLY A 222 -6.31 17.00 24.74
CA GLY A 222 -5.05 16.74 25.43
C GLY A 222 -4.37 15.43 25.01
N VAL A 223 -5.14 14.37 24.73
CA VAL A 223 -4.63 13.08 24.23
C VAL A 223 -4.00 13.24 22.84
N THR A 224 -4.67 13.94 21.93
CA THR A 224 -4.17 14.16 20.55
C THR A 224 -2.91 15.01 20.55
N ILE A 225 -2.90 16.09 21.35
CA ILE A 225 -1.71 16.95 21.51
C ILE A 225 -0.57 16.17 22.17
N GLY A 226 -0.84 15.40 23.22
CA GLY A 226 0.17 14.56 23.88
C GLY A 226 0.79 13.53 22.93
N LEU A 227 -0.02 12.87 22.09
CA LEU A 227 0.46 11.95 21.07
C LEU A 227 1.24 12.68 19.96
N ALA A 228 0.81 13.87 19.54
CA ALA A 228 1.54 14.66 18.55
C ALA A 228 2.92 15.08 19.09
N VAL A 229 3.01 15.52 20.32
CA VAL A 229 4.29 15.82 20.98
C VAL A 229 5.15 14.57 21.11
N THR A 230 4.57 13.44 21.57
CA THR A 230 5.26 12.15 21.64
C THR A 230 5.81 11.73 20.28
N CYS A 231 5.02 11.87 19.21
CA CYS A 231 5.46 11.59 17.84
C CYS A 231 6.69 12.40 17.47
N VAL A 232 6.64 13.72 17.64
CA VAL A 232 7.75 14.62 17.26
C VAL A 232 9.00 14.31 18.09
N VAL A 233 8.87 14.21 19.41
CA VAL A 233 10.00 13.92 20.31
C VAL A 233 10.60 12.54 20.02
N ALA A 234 9.76 11.51 19.89
CA ALA A 234 10.24 10.16 19.62
C ALA A 234 10.93 10.04 18.25
N LEU A 235 10.38 10.66 17.21
CA LEU A 235 11.01 10.62 15.88
C LEU A 235 12.31 11.43 15.81
N ILE A 236 12.42 12.57 16.51
CA ILE A 236 13.66 13.33 16.60
C ILE A 236 14.72 12.55 17.39
N ALA A 237 14.35 12.00 18.55
CA ALA A 237 15.24 11.19 19.36
C ALA A 237 15.70 9.94 18.60
N TRP A 238 14.76 9.26 17.92
CA TRP A 238 15.08 8.13 17.04
C TRP A 238 16.02 8.52 15.91
N ALA A 239 15.75 9.60 15.19
CA ALA A 239 16.59 10.02 14.08
C ALA A 239 18.01 10.39 14.53
N THR A 240 18.15 11.07 15.68
CA THR A 240 19.47 11.41 16.24
C THR A 240 20.26 10.17 16.70
N TYR A 241 19.56 9.18 17.26
CA TYR A 241 20.13 7.88 17.62
C TYR A 241 20.57 7.11 16.37
N GLU A 242 19.69 6.99 15.36
CA GLU A 242 19.91 6.23 14.13
C GLU A 242 21.10 6.77 13.32
N LEU A 243 21.29 8.10 13.31
CA LEU A 243 22.45 8.75 12.66
C LEU A 243 23.80 8.39 13.32
N ARG A 244 23.78 7.94 14.59
CA ARG A 244 24.98 7.55 15.36
C ARG A 244 25.15 6.02 15.44
N CYS A 245 24.10 5.26 15.12
CA CYS A 245 24.13 3.80 15.19
C CYS A 245 25.03 3.22 14.09
N SER A 246 25.84 2.22 14.46
CA SER A 246 26.75 1.54 13.53
C SER A 246 26.02 0.55 12.60
N SER A 247 24.89 0.02 13.05
CA SER A 247 24.06 -0.92 12.30
C SER A 247 22.58 -0.47 12.34
N PRO A 248 22.25 0.66 11.70
CA PRO A 248 20.94 1.29 11.82
C PRO A 248 19.83 0.42 11.24
N LEU A 249 18.61 0.55 11.83
CA LEU A 249 17.39 -0.05 11.29
C LEU A 249 17.07 0.55 9.92
N VAL A 250 17.13 1.88 9.83
CA VAL A 250 16.96 2.66 8.61
C VAL A 250 18.17 3.54 8.39
N ASN A 251 18.89 3.31 7.32
CA ASN A 251 20.03 4.14 6.96
C ASN A 251 19.57 5.54 6.53
N LEU A 252 19.42 6.46 7.49
CA LEU A 252 18.93 7.82 7.24
C LEU A 252 19.82 8.61 6.29
N ARG A 253 21.15 8.38 6.31
CA ARG A 253 22.07 9.02 5.35
C ARG A 253 21.79 8.56 3.93
N LEU A 254 21.45 7.29 3.75
CA LEU A 254 21.04 6.74 2.46
C LEU A 254 19.66 7.24 2.06
N ALA A 255 18.70 7.25 3.00
CA ALA A 255 17.33 7.73 2.79
C ALA A 255 17.28 9.22 2.41
N ALA A 256 18.23 10.04 2.92
CA ALA A 256 18.38 11.46 2.60
C ALA A 256 18.99 11.74 1.22
N ARG A 257 19.50 10.71 0.50
CA ARG A 257 20.00 10.93 -0.86
C ARG A 257 18.87 11.46 -1.75
N PRO A 258 19.12 12.48 -2.61
CA PRO A 258 18.04 13.16 -3.34
C PRO A 258 17.11 12.24 -4.12
N VAL A 259 17.63 11.19 -4.75
CA VAL A 259 16.84 10.23 -5.52
C VAL A 259 15.92 9.43 -4.60
N ILE A 260 16.43 8.94 -3.45
CA ILE A 260 15.66 8.09 -2.52
C ILE A 260 14.64 8.95 -1.78
N LEU A 261 15.04 10.13 -1.30
CA LEU A 261 14.17 11.07 -0.60
C LEU A 261 12.98 11.49 -1.51
N ALA A 262 13.27 11.95 -2.72
CA ALA A 262 12.22 12.33 -3.66
C ALA A 262 11.29 11.15 -4.00
N THR A 263 11.85 9.95 -4.22
CA THR A 263 11.04 8.76 -4.48
C THR A 263 10.16 8.37 -3.29
N ASN A 264 10.64 8.55 -2.06
CA ASN A 264 9.87 8.32 -0.84
C ASN A 264 8.75 9.36 -0.65
N LEU A 265 9.02 10.64 -0.95
CA LEU A 265 7.99 11.68 -0.93
C LEU A 265 6.90 11.43 -1.98
N VAL A 266 7.30 11.03 -3.19
CA VAL A 266 6.35 10.61 -4.24
C VAL A 266 5.54 9.40 -3.78
N SER A 267 6.12 8.47 -3.01
CA SER A 267 5.41 7.31 -2.46
C SER A 267 4.29 7.71 -1.50
N ILE A 268 4.47 8.77 -0.70
CA ILE A 268 3.40 9.33 0.15
C ILE A 268 2.23 9.79 -0.72
N LEU A 269 2.52 10.55 -1.78
CA LEU A 269 1.48 11.06 -2.69
C LEU A 269 0.78 9.95 -3.47
N ILE A 270 1.50 8.93 -3.91
CA ILE A 270 0.94 7.73 -4.54
C ILE A 270 0.03 6.98 -3.55
N GLY A 271 0.44 6.83 -2.30
CA GLY A 271 -0.40 6.22 -1.26
C GLY A 271 -1.66 7.03 -1.00
N PHE A 272 -1.54 8.35 -0.95
CA PHE A 272 -2.66 9.28 -0.79
C PHE A 272 -3.68 9.12 -1.92
N THR A 273 -3.23 9.19 -3.17
CA THR A 273 -4.10 9.06 -4.34
C THR A 273 -4.71 7.65 -4.46
N LEU A 274 -3.95 6.60 -4.15
CA LEU A 274 -4.46 5.23 -4.16
C LEU A 274 -5.69 5.07 -3.23
N LEU A 275 -5.54 5.43 -1.97
CA LEU A 275 -6.62 5.21 -0.99
C LEU A 275 -7.75 6.22 -1.15
N GLY A 276 -7.44 7.49 -1.49
CA GLY A 276 -8.46 8.50 -1.76
C GLY A 276 -9.46 8.02 -2.81
N MET A 277 -8.99 7.54 -3.94
CA MET A 277 -9.84 7.00 -5.01
C MET A 277 -10.63 5.75 -4.54
N LEU A 278 -9.96 4.85 -3.83
CA LEU A 278 -10.56 3.58 -3.41
C LEU A 278 -11.64 3.74 -2.32
N LEU A 279 -11.55 4.77 -1.48
CA LEU A 279 -12.56 5.06 -0.46
C LEU A 279 -13.75 5.83 -1.01
N VAL A 280 -13.47 6.89 -1.77
CA VAL A 280 -14.49 7.85 -2.18
C VAL A 280 -15.39 7.31 -3.28
N SER A 281 -14.80 6.60 -4.26
CA SER A 281 -15.54 6.15 -5.43
C SER A 281 -16.64 5.14 -5.10
N PRO A 282 -16.39 4.05 -4.33
CA PRO A 282 -17.48 3.15 -3.93
C PRO A 282 -18.49 3.82 -3.01
N TYR A 283 -18.05 4.75 -2.16
CA TYR A 283 -18.94 5.47 -1.26
C TYR A 283 -19.92 6.35 -2.03
N LEU A 284 -19.44 7.14 -3.01
CA LEU A 284 -20.29 7.95 -3.87
C LEU A 284 -21.30 7.09 -4.65
N MET A 285 -20.88 5.94 -5.18
CA MET A 285 -21.76 5.01 -5.90
C MET A 285 -22.88 4.45 -5.00
N GLN A 286 -22.62 4.26 -3.73
CA GLN A 286 -23.59 3.69 -2.77
C GLN A 286 -24.57 4.73 -2.21
N LEU A 287 -24.28 6.02 -2.31
CA LEU A 287 -25.17 7.07 -1.83
C LEU A 287 -26.54 6.98 -2.53
N PRO A 288 -27.65 7.12 -1.78
CA PRO A 288 -28.98 7.18 -2.38
C PRO A 288 -29.10 8.45 -3.25
N ARG A 289 -29.82 8.31 -4.35
CA ARG A 289 -30.19 9.47 -5.17
C ARG A 289 -31.45 10.10 -4.58
N ILE A 290 -31.32 11.33 -4.08
CA ILE A 290 -32.43 12.05 -3.46
C ILE A 290 -32.74 13.29 -4.31
N PRO A 291 -33.88 13.30 -5.05
CA PRO A 291 -34.26 14.43 -5.92
C PRO A 291 -34.30 15.75 -5.16
N GLY A 292 -33.69 16.79 -5.74
CA GLY A 292 -33.66 18.14 -5.17
C GLY A 292 -32.67 18.36 -4.02
N LEU A 293 -32.04 17.29 -3.46
CA LEU A 293 -31.18 17.42 -2.29
C LEU A 293 -29.82 16.72 -2.43
N ALA A 294 -29.80 15.50 -3.00
CA ALA A 294 -28.59 14.71 -3.22
C ALA A 294 -28.70 13.93 -4.55
N GLU A 295 -28.75 14.65 -5.66
CA GLU A 295 -28.93 14.07 -7.02
C GLU A 295 -27.67 13.33 -7.53
N HIS A 296 -26.54 13.56 -6.89
CA HIS A 296 -25.24 12.96 -7.23
C HIS A 296 -25.08 11.51 -6.75
N GLY A 297 -25.94 11.04 -5.84
CA GLY A 297 -25.96 9.65 -5.42
C GLY A 297 -26.39 8.69 -6.56
N MET A 298 -25.85 7.46 -6.56
CA MET A 298 -26.11 6.49 -7.64
C MET A 298 -26.90 5.28 -7.19
N GLY A 299 -27.19 5.14 -5.90
CA GLY A 299 -28.04 4.09 -5.32
C GLY A 299 -27.52 2.67 -5.56
N GLN A 300 -26.23 2.48 -5.83
CA GLN A 300 -25.65 1.17 -6.07
C GLN A 300 -25.58 0.35 -4.79
N SER A 301 -25.83 -0.96 -4.89
CA SER A 301 -25.56 -1.87 -3.78
C SER A 301 -24.05 -1.95 -3.50
N VAL A 302 -23.66 -2.39 -2.29
CA VAL A 302 -22.26 -2.58 -1.90
C VAL A 302 -21.53 -3.52 -2.87
N VAL A 303 -22.20 -4.60 -3.29
CA VAL A 303 -21.64 -5.55 -4.28
C VAL A 303 -21.46 -4.90 -5.64
N ALA A 304 -22.47 -4.17 -6.12
CA ALA A 304 -22.39 -3.48 -7.40
C ALA A 304 -21.26 -2.44 -7.41
N ALA A 305 -21.13 -1.64 -6.35
CA ALA A 305 -20.05 -0.68 -6.20
C ALA A 305 -18.66 -1.38 -6.19
N GLY A 306 -18.53 -2.52 -5.52
CA GLY A 306 -17.32 -3.35 -5.56
C GLY A 306 -17.00 -3.88 -6.96
N LEU A 307 -18.01 -4.35 -7.69
CA LEU A 307 -17.85 -4.84 -9.07
C LEU A 307 -17.47 -3.71 -10.04
N TRP A 308 -18.03 -2.51 -9.87
CA TRP A 308 -17.64 -1.34 -10.65
C TRP A 308 -16.16 -0.94 -10.45
N VAL A 309 -15.60 -1.17 -9.27
CA VAL A 309 -14.18 -0.86 -8.98
C VAL A 309 -13.24 -2.01 -9.36
N ALA A 310 -13.72 -3.25 -9.47
CA ALA A 310 -12.88 -4.40 -9.78
C ALA A 310 -12.01 -4.27 -11.06
N PRO A 311 -12.48 -3.68 -12.19
CA PRO A 311 -11.66 -3.49 -13.38
C PRO A 311 -10.34 -2.73 -13.11
N ALA A 312 -10.32 -1.84 -12.11
CA ALA A 312 -9.14 -1.06 -11.76
C ALA A 312 -7.94 -1.94 -11.34
N GLY A 313 -8.16 -2.96 -10.53
CA GLY A 313 -7.08 -3.86 -10.12
C GLY A 313 -6.56 -4.73 -11.28
N PHE A 314 -7.45 -5.15 -12.18
CA PHE A 314 -7.03 -5.84 -13.42
C PHE A 314 -6.25 -4.90 -14.35
N ALA A 315 -6.64 -3.62 -14.47
CA ALA A 315 -5.91 -2.61 -15.22
C ALA A 315 -4.49 -2.40 -14.64
N MET A 316 -4.37 -2.33 -13.31
CA MET A 316 -3.06 -2.26 -12.64
C MET A 316 -2.16 -3.45 -13.03
N LEU A 317 -2.72 -4.67 -13.04
CA LEU A 317 -1.98 -5.86 -13.45
C LEU A 317 -1.62 -5.85 -14.93
N ALA A 318 -2.56 -5.47 -15.80
CA ALA A 318 -2.36 -5.39 -17.25
C ALA A 318 -1.30 -4.35 -17.65
N MET A 319 -1.10 -3.31 -16.85
CA MET A 319 -0.05 -2.30 -17.06
C MET A 319 1.35 -2.76 -16.62
N SER A 320 1.49 -3.88 -15.93
CA SER A 320 2.80 -4.43 -15.53
C SER A 320 3.78 -4.62 -16.70
N PRO A 321 3.43 -5.29 -17.82
CA PRO A 321 4.33 -5.39 -18.98
C PRO A 321 4.60 -4.03 -19.66
N VAL A 322 3.65 -3.10 -19.62
CA VAL A 322 3.83 -1.74 -20.14
C VAL A 322 4.86 -1.00 -19.32
N SER A 323 4.75 -1.03 -17.98
CA SER A 323 5.73 -0.45 -17.05
C SER A 323 7.13 -1.01 -17.29
N ALA A 324 7.26 -2.33 -17.45
CA ALA A 324 8.54 -2.98 -17.71
C ALA A 324 9.15 -2.57 -19.06
N ARG A 325 8.33 -2.39 -20.11
CA ARG A 325 8.78 -1.90 -21.42
C ARG A 325 9.21 -0.44 -21.35
N LEU A 326 8.39 0.43 -20.76
CA LEU A 326 8.71 1.85 -20.59
C LEU A 326 10.00 2.04 -19.78
N THR A 327 10.16 1.30 -18.67
CA THR A 327 11.38 1.37 -17.85
C THR A 327 12.64 1.00 -18.64
N ARG A 328 12.54 0.07 -19.58
CA ARG A 328 13.68 -0.29 -20.47
C ARG A 328 13.93 0.72 -21.56
N SER A 329 12.89 1.36 -22.14
CA SER A 329 13.00 2.27 -23.27
C SER A 329 13.32 3.70 -22.88
N ILE A 330 12.60 4.26 -21.88
CA ILE A 330 12.72 5.66 -21.46
C ILE A 330 13.31 5.83 -20.07
N GLY A 331 13.61 4.73 -19.38
CA GLY A 331 14.19 4.71 -18.04
C GLY A 331 13.15 4.85 -16.91
N PRO A 332 13.54 4.49 -15.66
CA PRO A 332 12.60 4.40 -14.54
C PRO A 332 12.04 5.76 -14.11
N LYS A 333 12.82 6.86 -14.22
CA LYS A 333 12.34 8.22 -13.88
C LYS A 333 11.19 8.66 -14.78
N ALA A 334 11.36 8.54 -16.11
CA ALA A 334 10.34 8.92 -17.07
C ALA A 334 9.10 8.01 -16.97
N THR A 335 9.30 6.72 -16.69
CA THR A 335 8.19 5.77 -16.45
C THR A 335 7.40 6.14 -15.20
N LEU A 336 8.06 6.51 -14.10
CA LEU A 336 7.41 6.99 -12.88
C LEU A 336 6.59 8.26 -13.16
N LEU A 337 7.18 9.21 -13.91
CA LEU A 337 6.50 10.44 -14.33
C LEU A 337 5.23 10.13 -15.14
N THR A 338 5.35 9.30 -16.17
CA THR A 338 4.21 8.89 -17.01
C THR A 338 3.10 8.25 -16.18
N GLY A 339 3.46 7.29 -15.30
CA GLY A 339 2.49 6.62 -14.45
C GLY A 339 1.77 7.57 -13.50
N THR A 340 2.50 8.52 -12.89
CA THR A 340 1.92 9.51 -11.98
C THR A 340 1.02 10.51 -12.74
N ALA A 341 1.38 10.90 -13.95
CA ALA A 341 0.56 11.76 -14.80
C ALA A 341 -0.75 11.06 -15.23
N VAL A 342 -0.68 9.79 -15.64
CA VAL A 342 -1.86 8.96 -15.95
C VAL A 342 -2.74 8.80 -14.72
N MET A 343 -2.16 8.60 -13.53
CA MET A 343 -2.91 8.52 -12.28
C MET A 343 -3.68 9.82 -12.00
N GLY A 344 -3.04 10.98 -12.18
CA GLY A 344 -3.67 12.30 -12.04
C GLY A 344 -4.78 12.55 -13.06
N SER A 345 -4.63 12.08 -14.32
CA SER A 345 -5.67 12.19 -15.35
C SER A 345 -6.94 11.41 -15.01
N GLY A 346 -6.82 10.26 -14.31
CA GLY A 346 -7.99 9.52 -13.81
C GLY A 346 -8.77 10.29 -12.76
N TYR A 347 -8.09 10.97 -11.85
CA TYR A 347 -8.73 11.89 -10.89
C TYR A 347 -9.41 13.07 -11.59
N LEU A 348 -8.71 13.70 -12.52
CA LEU A 348 -9.26 14.83 -13.32
C LEU A 348 -10.49 14.39 -14.13
N PHE A 349 -10.45 13.17 -14.67
CA PHE A 349 -11.60 12.59 -15.39
C PHE A 349 -12.83 12.52 -14.48
N VAL A 350 -12.70 12.04 -13.24
CA VAL A 350 -13.83 11.94 -12.30
C VAL A 350 -14.31 13.33 -11.88
N VAL A 351 -13.42 14.30 -11.66
CA VAL A 351 -13.83 15.70 -11.36
C VAL A 351 -14.76 16.26 -12.43
N ILE A 352 -14.48 15.95 -13.71
CA ILE A 352 -15.27 16.46 -14.83
C ILE A 352 -16.55 15.61 -15.04
N TRP A 353 -16.44 14.29 -14.90
CA TRP A 353 -17.50 13.33 -15.18
C TRP A 353 -17.72 12.39 -13.99
N MET A 354 -18.67 12.72 -13.10
CA MET A 354 -19.02 11.87 -11.95
C MET A 354 -20.54 11.67 -11.80
N ASN A 355 -21.27 11.63 -12.92
CA ASN A 355 -22.74 11.55 -12.89
C ASN A 355 -23.27 10.12 -13.04
N ALA A 356 -22.44 9.16 -13.42
CA ALA A 356 -22.82 7.77 -13.65
C ALA A 356 -21.75 6.77 -13.14
N PRO A 357 -22.13 5.55 -12.71
CA PRO A 357 -21.19 4.54 -12.18
C PRO A 357 -20.06 4.21 -13.16
N TRP A 358 -20.34 4.10 -14.47
CA TRP A 358 -19.33 3.79 -15.47
C TRP A 358 -18.26 4.90 -15.63
N GLN A 359 -18.63 6.16 -15.39
CA GLN A 359 -17.68 7.29 -15.43
C GLN A 359 -16.70 7.18 -14.27
N ILE A 360 -17.19 6.91 -13.07
CA ILE A 360 -16.34 6.69 -11.89
C ILE A 360 -15.45 5.46 -12.12
N MET A 361 -16.01 4.33 -12.60
CA MET A 361 -15.25 3.15 -12.96
C MET A 361 -14.10 3.47 -13.93
N THR A 362 -14.37 4.27 -14.95
CA THR A 362 -13.35 4.67 -15.94
C THR A 362 -12.23 5.47 -15.27
N GLY A 363 -12.55 6.47 -14.47
CA GLY A 363 -11.54 7.28 -13.77
C GLY A 363 -10.72 6.46 -12.76
N VAL A 364 -11.38 5.58 -11.99
CA VAL A 364 -10.70 4.64 -11.09
C VAL A 364 -9.77 3.72 -11.88
N THR A 365 -10.22 3.19 -13.00
CA THR A 365 -9.44 2.29 -13.88
C THR A 365 -8.22 3.00 -14.45
N ILE A 366 -8.35 4.24 -14.93
CA ILE A 366 -7.23 5.07 -15.41
C ILE A 366 -6.23 5.33 -14.27
N THR A 367 -6.72 5.70 -13.08
CA THR A 367 -5.87 5.94 -11.91
C THR A 367 -5.04 4.71 -11.55
N PHE A 368 -5.65 3.53 -11.51
CA PHE A 368 -4.96 2.27 -11.19
C PHE A 368 -4.05 1.78 -12.32
N ALA A 369 -4.38 2.05 -13.58
CA ALA A 369 -3.48 1.83 -14.70
C ALA A 369 -2.19 2.69 -14.54
N GLY A 370 -2.34 3.97 -14.23
CA GLY A 370 -1.22 4.86 -13.90
C GLY A 370 -0.39 4.37 -12.72
N LEU A 371 -1.07 3.90 -11.65
CA LEU A 371 -0.43 3.31 -10.48
C LEU A 371 0.39 2.07 -10.85
N GLY A 372 -0.15 1.17 -11.71
CA GLY A 372 0.58 -0.02 -12.18
C GLY A 372 1.86 0.34 -12.93
N ILE A 373 1.86 1.43 -13.71
CA ILE A 373 3.04 1.95 -14.39
C ILE A 373 4.03 2.55 -13.38
N ALA A 374 3.56 3.42 -12.47
CA ALA A 374 4.39 4.18 -11.53
C ALA A 374 5.05 3.28 -10.48
N TYR A 375 4.30 2.33 -9.92
CA TYR A 375 4.73 1.55 -8.76
C TYR A 375 5.98 0.72 -9.03
N ALA A 376 6.03 0.03 -10.16
CA ALA A 376 7.20 -0.78 -10.54
C ALA A 376 8.43 0.09 -10.82
N ALA A 377 8.24 1.22 -11.48
CA ALA A 377 9.34 2.16 -11.77
C ALA A 377 9.91 2.78 -10.49
N MET A 378 9.04 3.08 -9.52
CA MET A 378 9.42 3.59 -8.20
C MET A 378 10.30 2.61 -7.43
N LEU A 379 9.88 1.34 -7.35
CA LEU A 379 10.67 0.28 -6.71
C LEU A 379 12.00 0.07 -7.44
N GLY A 380 12.00 0.13 -8.77
CA GLY A 380 13.21 0.05 -9.59
C GLY A 380 14.20 1.19 -9.31
N LEU A 381 13.74 2.44 -9.14
CA LEU A 381 14.57 3.59 -8.77
C LEU A 381 15.24 3.41 -7.42
N ILE A 382 14.49 2.96 -6.41
CA ILE A 382 15.02 2.70 -5.08
C ILE A 382 16.11 1.63 -5.16
N MET A 383 15.80 0.49 -5.77
CA MET A 383 16.73 -0.64 -5.87
C MET A 383 18.00 -0.31 -6.66
N ALA A 384 17.93 0.59 -7.64
CA ALA A 384 19.09 1.06 -8.38
C ALA A 384 19.96 2.07 -7.60
N SER A 385 19.43 2.60 -6.48
CA SER A 385 20.08 3.68 -5.70
C SER A 385 20.63 3.19 -4.36
N VAL A 386 20.40 1.93 -3.98
CA VAL A 386 20.84 1.34 -2.70
C VAL A 386 21.78 0.16 -2.94
N PRO A 387 22.67 -0.17 -1.97
CA PRO A 387 23.45 -1.38 -1.99
C PRO A 387 22.57 -2.62 -2.04
N VAL A 388 23.07 -3.70 -2.65
CA VAL A 388 22.30 -4.93 -2.87
C VAL A 388 21.83 -5.56 -1.54
N GLY A 389 22.65 -5.44 -0.47
CA GLY A 389 22.31 -5.98 0.86
C GLY A 389 21.29 -5.14 1.65
N GLU A 390 20.87 -3.95 1.19
CA GLU A 390 19.93 -3.05 1.89
C GLU A 390 18.62 -2.86 1.11
N THR A 391 18.35 -3.70 0.12
CA THR A 391 17.20 -3.50 -0.79
C THR A 391 15.85 -3.75 -0.15
N ALA A 392 15.75 -4.73 0.76
CA ALA A 392 14.49 -5.01 1.45
C ALA A 392 14.18 -3.91 2.48
N ALA A 393 15.20 -3.42 3.21
CA ALA A 393 15.03 -2.31 4.13
C ALA A 393 14.58 -1.02 3.42
N ALA A 394 15.19 -0.69 2.27
CA ALA A 394 14.82 0.49 1.48
C ALA A 394 13.40 0.39 0.89
N ASN A 395 13.01 -0.78 0.40
CA ASN A 395 11.64 -1.03 -0.09
C ASN A 395 10.63 -1.04 1.06
N GLY A 396 11.01 -1.53 2.26
CA GLY A 396 10.21 -1.46 3.47
C GLY A 396 9.93 -0.01 3.89
N LEU A 397 10.96 0.85 3.89
CA LEU A 397 10.82 2.29 4.15
C LEU A 397 9.91 2.97 3.11
N ASN A 398 10.07 2.66 1.83
CA ASN A 398 9.21 3.21 0.78
C ASN A 398 7.75 2.78 0.97
N SER A 399 7.50 1.53 1.35
CA SER A 399 6.15 1.04 1.65
C SER A 399 5.57 1.69 2.91
N LEU A 400 6.40 2.01 3.91
CA LEU A 400 6.02 2.81 5.06
C LEU A 400 5.57 4.21 4.64
N MET A 401 6.35 4.91 3.79
CA MET A 401 5.98 6.24 3.28
C MET A 401 4.63 6.20 2.55
N ARG A 402 4.39 5.18 1.74
CA ARG A 402 3.09 4.95 1.10
C ARG A 402 1.98 4.71 2.11
N SER A 403 2.23 3.97 3.20
CA SER A 403 1.24 3.74 4.25
C SER A 403 0.89 5.03 5.01
N ILE A 404 1.85 5.93 5.22
CA ILE A 404 1.58 7.28 5.76
C ILE A 404 0.66 8.04 4.81
N GLY A 405 0.93 7.98 3.50
CA GLY A 405 0.07 8.58 2.48
C GLY A 405 -1.36 8.05 2.50
N THR A 406 -1.54 6.73 2.59
CA THR A 406 -2.88 6.13 2.68
C THR A 406 -3.61 6.55 3.95
N SER A 407 -2.93 6.57 5.09
CA SER A 407 -3.53 7.01 6.37
C SER A 407 -3.95 8.48 6.33
N THR A 408 -3.11 9.34 5.74
CA THR A 408 -3.43 10.76 5.55
C THR A 408 -4.62 10.96 4.60
N ALA A 409 -4.70 10.18 3.50
CA ALA A 409 -5.83 10.22 2.59
C ALA A 409 -7.15 9.86 3.28
N SER A 410 -7.13 8.83 4.13
CA SER A 410 -8.32 8.45 4.91
C SER A 410 -8.80 9.60 5.81
N ALA A 411 -7.88 10.21 6.57
CA ALA A 411 -8.21 11.31 7.47
C ALA A 411 -8.73 12.55 6.72
N VAL A 412 -8.04 12.96 5.64
CA VAL A 412 -8.43 14.11 4.81
C VAL A 412 -9.78 13.85 4.14
N THR A 413 -9.98 12.67 3.55
CA THR A 413 -11.25 12.30 2.91
C THR A 413 -12.41 12.39 3.89
N VAL A 414 -12.28 11.79 5.06
CA VAL A 414 -13.35 11.83 6.09
C VAL A 414 -13.59 13.26 6.57
N ALA A 415 -12.55 14.06 6.75
CA ALA A 415 -12.68 15.45 7.19
C ALA A 415 -13.42 16.31 6.13
N VAL A 416 -13.05 16.19 4.86
CA VAL A 416 -13.66 16.95 3.76
C VAL A 416 -15.11 16.53 3.57
N LEU A 417 -15.41 15.23 3.52
CA LEU A 417 -16.78 14.74 3.35
C LEU A 417 -17.70 15.12 4.53
N ALA A 418 -17.14 15.30 5.73
CA ALA A 418 -17.90 15.73 6.89
C ALA A 418 -18.07 17.25 7.02
N ALA A 419 -17.23 18.03 6.34
CA ALA A 419 -17.27 19.50 6.41
C ALA A 419 -18.42 20.09 5.58
N SER A 420 -18.85 19.44 4.50
CA SER A 420 -19.93 19.90 3.65
C SER A 420 -20.98 18.79 3.51
N THR A 421 -22.07 18.92 4.26
CA THR A 421 -23.12 17.88 4.37
C THR A 421 -24.52 18.47 4.28
N VAL A 422 -25.47 17.67 3.79
CA VAL A 422 -26.89 17.94 3.74
C VAL A 422 -27.62 16.92 4.62
N THR A 423 -28.57 17.37 5.43
CA THR A 423 -29.38 16.50 6.29
C THR A 423 -30.73 16.24 5.66
N VAL A 424 -31.04 14.97 5.43
CA VAL A 424 -32.30 14.53 4.83
C VAL A 424 -32.90 13.42 5.67
N GLY A 425 -34.13 13.59 6.16
CA GLY A 425 -34.82 12.60 6.99
C GLY A 425 -34.03 12.20 8.25
N GLY A 426 -33.31 13.14 8.86
CA GLY A 426 -32.46 12.89 10.06
C GLY A 426 -31.14 12.18 9.77
N ARG A 427 -30.82 11.92 8.50
CA ARG A 427 -29.51 11.36 8.06
C ARG A 427 -28.70 12.44 7.34
N THR A 428 -27.40 12.46 7.61
CA THR A 428 -26.47 13.43 7.03
C THR A 428 -25.70 12.77 5.88
N PHE A 429 -25.71 13.42 4.71
CA PHE A 429 -25.03 12.99 3.51
C PHE A 429 -24.02 14.04 3.05
N PRO A 430 -22.82 13.68 2.55
CA PRO A 430 -21.91 14.62 1.94
C PRO A 430 -22.50 15.25 0.68
N THR A 431 -22.19 16.51 0.44
CA THR A 431 -22.63 17.22 -0.78
C THR A 431 -21.78 16.79 -1.97
N ARG A 432 -22.24 17.11 -3.19
CA ARG A 432 -21.47 16.91 -4.43
C ARG A 432 -20.12 17.62 -4.37
N GLU A 433 -20.11 18.87 -3.90
CA GLU A 433 -18.91 19.68 -3.76
C GLU A 433 -17.85 19.06 -2.86
N ALA A 434 -18.27 18.34 -1.80
CA ALA A 434 -17.36 17.61 -0.93
C ALA A 434 -16.64 16.48 -1.70
N PHE A 435 -17.34 15.76 -2.57
CA PHE A 435 -16.73 14.74 -3.42
C PHE A 435 -15.80 15.37 -4.46
N GLU A 436 -16.24 16.42 -5.14
CA GLU A 436 -15.42 17.17 -6.10
C GLU A 436 -14.12 17.66 -5.46
N LEU A 437 -14.20 18.20 -4.24
CA LEU A 437 -13.03 18.67 -3.50
C LEU A 437 -12.06 17.51 -3.17
N VAL A 438 -12.56 16.35 -2.75
CA VAL A 438 -11.67 15.19 -2.50
C VAL A 438 -10.96 14.75 -3.78
N TYR A 439 -11.66 14.68 -4.90
CA TYR A 439 -11.04 14.32 -6.17
C TYR A 439 -10.05 15.41 -6.64
N LEU A 440 -10.36 16.67 -6.46
CA LEU A 440 -9.46 17.79 -6.78
C LEU A 440 -8.17 17.75 -5.95
N ILE A 441 -8.27 17.46 -4.66
CA ILE A 441 -7.09 17.23 -3.79
C ILE A 441 -6.24 16.09 -4.36
N GLY A 442 -6.85 15.02 -4.88
CA GLY A 442 -6.15 13.94 -5.56
C GLY A 442 -5.40 14.38 -6.83
N VAL A 443 -6.03 15.26 -7.65
CA VAL A 443 -5.36 15.88 -8.82
C VAL A 443 -4.14 16.68 -8.37
N VAL A 444 -4.30 17.54 -7.36
CA VAL A 444 -3.21 18.36 -6.82
C VAL A 444 -2.08 17.49 -6.26
N ALA A 445 -2.41 16.44 -5.52
CA ALA A 445 -1.41 15.50 -5.01
C ALA A 445 -0.62 14.81 -6.15
N ALA A 446 -1.30 14.40 -7.21
CA ALA A 446 -0.65 13.83 -8.39
C ALA A 446 0.24 14.86 -9.11
N ALA A 447 -0.22 16.11 -9.25
CA ALA A 447 0.56 17.20 -9.85
C ALA A 447 1.83 17.51 -9.03
N ILE A 448 1.72 17.58 -7.71
CA ILE A 448 2.90 17.72 -6.82
C ILE A 448 3.85 16.53 -7.02
N GLY A 449 3.32 15.30 -7.14
CA GLY A 449 4.12 14.12 -7.43
C GLY A 449 4.89 14.25 -8.74
N VAL A 450 4.24 14.72 -9.81
CA VAL A 450 4.88 14.99 -11.10
C VAL A 450 6.02 16.01 -10.95
N VAL A 451 5.80 17.12 -10.24
CA VAL A 451 6.83 18.13 -9.98
C VAL A 451 8.00 17.52 -9.21
N LEU A 452 7.76 16.79 -8.12
CA LEU A 452 8.82 16.15 -7.33
C LEU A 452 9.65 15.16 -8.17
N ILE A 453 9.01 14.41 -9.08
CA ILE A 453 9.72 13.48 -9.97
C ILE A 453 10.63 14.24 -10.93
N THR A 454 10.22 15.40 -11.46
CA THR A 454 11.09 16.20 -12.34
C THR A 454 12.36 16.65 -11.64
N LEU A 455 12.31 16.91 -10.33
CA LEU A 455 13.44 17.29 -9.50
C LEU A 455 14.40 16.13 -9.17
N ILE A 456 14.01 14.86 -9.41
CA ILE A 456 14.93 13.74 -9.24
C ILE A 456 16.10 13.89 -10.21
N PRO A 457 17.37 13.88 -9.73
CA PRO A 457 18.53 13.98 -10.61
C PRO A 457 18.54 12.84 -11.64
N GLY A 458 18.57 13.19 -12.94
CA GLY A 458 18.72 12.19 -13.99
C GLY A 458 20.13 11.58 -13.90
N ARG A 459 20.25 10.24 -13.82
CA ARG A 459 21.52 9.62 -14.14
C ARG A 459 21.81 9.93 -15.61
N ARG A 460 22.85 10.71 -15.89
CA ARG A 460 23.47 10.68 -17.20
C ARG A 460 23.89 9.23 -17.44
N THR A 461 23.23 8.53 -18.36
CA THR A 461 23.74 7.27 -18.90
C THR A 461 25.13 7.60 -19.46
N ALA A 462 26.17 7.18 -18.74
CA ALA A 462 27.50 7.20 -19.34
C ALA A 462 27.40 6.38 -20.64
N PRO A 463 27.87 6.90 -21.79
CA PRO A 463 27.89 6.13 -23.01
C PRO A 463 28.67 4.85 -22.71
N THR A 464 28.06 3.70 -22.98
CA THR A 464 28.75 2.41 -22.98
C THR A 464 29.93 2.57 -23.91
N THR A 465 31.09 2.80 -23.36
CA THR A 465 32.34 2.58 -24.08
C THR A 465 32.34 1.11 -24.46
N ARG A 466 31.95 0.84 -25.71
CA ARG A 466 32.22 -0.45 -26.35
C ARG A 466 33.69 -0.73 -26.08
N GLY A 467 33.98 -1.69 -25.21
CA GLY A 467 35.32 -2.15 -24.95
C GLY A 467 35.97 -2.48 -26.31
N ARG A 468 36.98 -1.72 -26.68
CA ARG A 468 37.92 -2.16 -27.72
C ARG A 468 38.47 -3.48 -27.24
N VAL A 469 38.07 -4.54 -27.93
CA VAL A 469 38.75 -5.83 -27.84
C VAL A 469 40.21 -5.56 -28.17
N PRO A 470 41.19 -5.86 -27.32
CA PRO A 470 42.58 -5.76 -27.68
C PRO A 470 42.85 -6.72 -28.84
N ALA A 471 43.49 -6.22 -29.90
CA ALA A 471 43.91 -7.07 -31.03
C ALA A 471 44.85 -8.18 -30.53
N PRO A 472 44.76 -9.40 -31.06
CA PRO A 472 45.67 -10.49 -30.70
C PRO A 472 47.11 -10.09 -31.05
N VAL A 473 48.00 -10.16 -30.06
CA VAL A 473 49.44 -10.03 -30.25
C VAL A 473 49.90 -11.31 -30.97
N THR A 474 50.23 -11.17 -32.22
CA THR A 474 50.94 -12.21 -32.98
C THR A 474 52.39 -12.28 -32.51
N ARG A 475 52.78 -13.43 -32.01
CA ARG A 475 54.15 -13.93 -31.99
C ARG A 475 54.17 -15.31 -32.59
#